data_e5c692437c5a6aaf9345183b9d17ee93
#
_entry.id   e5c692437c5a6aaf9345183b9d17ee93
#
_cell.length_a   1.000
_cell.length_b   1.000
_cell.length_c   1.000
_cell.angle_alpha   90.00
_cell.angle_beta   90.00
_cell.angle_gamma   90.00
#
_symmetry.space_group_name_H-M   'P 1'
#
loop_
_entity.id
_entity.type
_entity.pdbx_description
1 polymer ?
#
loop_
_entity_poly.entity_id
_entity_poly.type
_entity_poly.pdbx_seq_one_letter_code
_entity_poly.pdbx_strand_id
1 'polypeptide(L)'
;MLKSIGTKLTLSVIGSVMVSLVFMIAIISWKVSQNMEKEAEIALDIASKRYVNYMQSTLNEPFLLSKALGTSIQQVINDNGNIDINVLENLTKKTLDSSMHTTYAFLYIKDLSVLSGNKDKDTQNGNLSIVYNDSTPGIDGGIKTFIQNKNMYNSIPVISKIENNVHNGEQKVTFGSVKRLDYGNGEFLGINLGMPIFNQKGDFAGVIGFSLELSQMSKALLDPSLNFHEGDQRLLLADDGTFVIHENPKAILQKINEYNHSPSVAPILSAIKEHRDILINNFYTSTGLTSYASVSSFSTLEDSSRWSILVTTPKNSVLKPLY
;
A
#
# COMPACT_ATOMS: atom_id res chain seq x y z
N MET A 1 -62.27 -2.03 -39.36
CA MET A 1 -63.33 -2.65 -38.51
C MET A 1 -63.14 -4.17 -38.52
N LEU A 2 -62.78 -4.77 -37.38
CA LEU A 2 -62.67 -6.23 -37.24
C LEU A 2 -64.06 -6.84 -37.30
N LYS A 3 -64.37 -7.55 -38.40
CA LYS A 3 -65.72 -7.98 -38.73
C LYS A 3 -66.16 -9.35 -38.16
N SER A 4 -65.28 -10.11 -37.50
CA SER A 4 -65.55 -11.45 -36.97
C SER A 4 -65.25 -11.57 -35.47
N ILE A 5 -66.11 -12.25 -34.72
CA ILE A 5 -65.92 -12.56 -33.31
C ILE A 5 -64.64 -13.38 -33.11
N GLY A 6 -64.33 -14.30 -34.01
CA GLY A 6 -63.06 -15.09 -33.99
C GLY A 6 -61.81 -14.21 -34.07
N THR A 7 -61.80 -13.20 -34.92
CA THR A 7 -60.66 -12.29 -35.04
C THR A 7 -60.44 -11.45 -33.78
N LYS A 8 -61.54 -11.04 -33.09
CA LYS A 8 -61.43 -10.30 -31.84
C LYS A 8 -60.89 -11.21 -30.71
N LEU A 9 -61.35 -12.45 -30.65
CA LEU A 9 -60.90 -13.43 -29.64
C LEU A 9 -59.43 -13.77 -29.85
N THR A 10 -59.01 -14.05 -31.09
CA THR A 10 -57.62 -14.33 -31.43
C THR A 10 -56.70 -13.15 -31.08
N LEU A 11 -57.12 -11.91 -31.41
CA LEU A 11 -56.37 -10.71 -31.08
C LEU A 11 -56.25 -10.48 -29.58
N SER A 12 -57.33 -10.76 -28.80
CA SER A 12 -57.32 -10.67 -27.33
C SER A 12 -56.38 -11.71 -26.71
N VAL A 13 -56.38 -12.94 -27.21
CA VAL A 13 -55.50 -14.01 -26.71
C VAL A 13 -54.04 -13.68 -27.03
N ILE A 14 -53.71 -13.28 -28.27
CA ILE A 14 -52.39 -12.87 -28.69
C ILE A 14 -51.91 -11.67 -27.82
N GLY A 15 -52.79 -10.68 -27.62
CA GLY A 15 -52.47 -9.51 -26.78
C GLY A 15 -52.16 -9.89 -25.32
N SER A 16 -52.97 -10.79 -24.73
CA SER A 16 -52.69 -11.23 -23.36
C SER A 16 -51.42 -12.06 -23.20
N VAL A 17 -51.11 -12.91 -24.18
CA VAL A 17 -49.84 -13.66 -24.23
C VAL A 17 -48.63 -12.73 -24.35
N MET A 18 -48.70 -11.74 -25.25
CA MET A 18 -47.66 -10.74 -25.43
C MET A 18 -47.39 -9.92 -24.14
N VAL A 19 -48.48 -9.46 -23.49
CA VAL A 19 -48.36 -8.74 -22.22
C VAL A 19 -47.75 -9.64 -21.15
N SER A 20 -48.15 -10.90 -21.03
CA SER A 20 -47.59 -11.85 -20.09
C SER A 20 -46.11 -12.12 -20.34
N LEU A 21 -45.68 -12.24 -21.62
CA LEU A 21 -44.28 -12.40 -21.98
C LEU A 21 -43.46 -11.18 -21.60
N VAL A 22 -43.93 -9.96 -21.88
CA VAL A 22 -43.24 -8.72 -21.48
C VAL A 22 -43.09 -8.64 -19.98
N PHE A 23 -44.15 -8.97 -19.20
CA PHE A 23 -44.04 -9.01 -17.74
C PHE A 23 -43.04 -10.06 -17.25
N MET A 24 -43.05 -11.25 -17.82
CA MET A 24 -42.09 -12.31 -17.48
C MET A 24 -40.67 -11.88 -17.74
N ILE A 25 -40.37 -11.31 -18.94
CA ILE A 25 -39.06 -10.79 -19.28
C ILE A 25 -38.64 -9.70 -18.31
N ALA A 26 -39.53 -8.76 -17.96
CA ALA A 26 -39.23 -7.69 -17.02
C ALA A 26 -38.87 -8.22 -15.63
N ILE A 27 -39.62 -9.21 -15.12
CA ILE A 27 -39.34 -9.83 -13.80
C ILE A 27 -38.02 -10.60 -13.83
N ILE A 28 -37.79 -11.37 -14.88
CA ILE A 28 -36.53 -12.13 -15.02
C ILE A 28 -35.32 -11.16 -15.11
N SER A 29 -35.42 -10.14 -15.96
CA SER A 29 -34.34 -9.13 -16.12
C SER A 29 -34.07 -8.42 -14.80
N TRP A 30 -35.11 -8.02 -14.06
CA TRP A 30 -34.94 -7.40 -12.76
C TRP A 30 -34.26 -8.34 -11.75
N LYS A 31 -34.68 -9.61 -11.68
CA LYS A 31 -34.10 -10.59 -10.78
C LYS A 31 -32.65 -10.93 -11.12
N VAL A 32 -32.34 -11.03 -12.42
CA VAL A 32 -30.98 -11.25 -12.89
C VAL A 32 -30.11 -10.04 -12.57
N SER A 33 -30.59 -8.81 -12.77
CA SER A 33 -29.86 -7.59 -12.41
C SER A 33 -29.52 -7.57 -10.90
N GLN A 34 -30.49 -7.87 -10.03
CA GLN A 34 -30.23 -7.93 -8.58
C GLN A 34 -29.20 -8.99 -8.19
N ASN A 35 -29.23 -10.16 -8.84
CA ASN A 35 -28.25 -11.20 -8.58
C ASN A 35 -26.85 -10.75 -9.02
N MET A 36 -26.73 -10.15 -10.21
CA MET A 36 -25.45 -9.64 -10.73
C MET A 36 -24.86 -8.53 -9.84
N GLU A 37 -25.70 -7.62 -9.35
CA GLU A 37 -25.28 -6.60 -8.39
C GLU A 37 -24.73 -7.23 -7.11
N LYS A 38 -25.45 -8.20 -6.53
CA LYS A 38 -25.03 -8.90 -5.33
C LYS A 38 -23.73 -9.70 -5.53
N GLU A 39 -23.59 -10.36 -6.68
CA GLU A 39 -22.36 -11.08 -7.03
C GLU A 39 -21.19 -10.11 -7.17
N ALA A 40 -21.37 -8.93 -7.78
CA ALA A 40 -20.35 -7.90 -7.88
C ALA A 40 -19.93 -7.35 -6.51
N GLU A 41 -20.89 -7.11 -5.61
CA GLU A 41 -20.60 -6.69 -4.23
C GLU A 41 -19.75 -7.72 -3.48
N ILE A 42 -20.10 -9.01 -3.59
CA ILE A 42 -19.35 -10.11 -2.97
C ILE A 42 -17.94 -10.21 -3.60
N ALA A 43 -17.84 -10.12 -4.92
CA ALA A 43 -16.58 -10.17 -5.62
C ALA A 43 -15.64 -9.00 -5.21
N LEU A 44 -16.19 -7.79 -5.05
CA LEU A 44 -15.45 -6.63 -4.58
C LEU A 44 -14.93 -6.80 -3.14
N ASP A 45 -15.76 -7.31 -2.24
CA ASP A 45 -15.36 -7.56 -0.84
C ASP A 45 -14.22 -8.60 -0.78
N ILE A 46 -14.36 -9.69 -1.53
CA ILE A 46 -13.31 -10.72 -1.62
C ILE A 46 -12.03 -10.14 -2.24
N ALA A 47 -12.16 -9.38 -3.31
CA ALA A 47 -11.02 -8.75 -3.99
C ALA A 47 -10.27 -7.79 -3.07
N SER A 48 -10.99 -6.89 -2.38
CA SER A 48 -10.38 -5.93 -1.47
C SER A 48 -9.59 -6.62 -0.35
N LYS A 49 -10.15 -7.67 0.26
CA LYS A 49 -9.47 -8.47 1.30
C LYS A 49 -8.24 -9.22 0.77
N ARG A 50 -8.30 -9.75 -0.46
CA ARG A 50 -7.14 -10.36 -1.11
C ARG A 50 -6.00 -9.37 -1.30
N TYR A 51 -6.32 -8.15 -1.75
CA TYR A 51 -5.32 -7.10 -1.92
C TYR A 51 -4.79 -6.58 -0.58
N VAL A 52 -5.62 -6.51 0.44
CA VAL A 52 -5.19 -6.23 1.82
C VAL A 52 -4.12 -7.22 2.24
N ASN A 53 -4.37 -8.52 2.12
CA ASN A 53 -3.41 -9.55 2.51
C ASN A 53 -2.07 -9.42 1.77
N TYR A 54 -2.12 -9.15 0.47
CA TYR A 54 -0.91 -8.94 -0.33
C TYR A 54 -0.14 -7.70 0.14
N MET A 55 -0.80 -6.56 0.29
CA MET A 55 -0.18 -5.31 0.72
C MET A 55 0.36 -5.40 2.14
N GLN A 56 -0.38 -6.01 3.05
CA GLN A 56 0.03 -6.23 4.43
C GLN A 56 1.28 -7.12 4.49
N SER A 57 1.32 -8.21 3.72
CA SER A 57 2.50 -9.08 3.64
C SER A 57 3.73 -8.31 3.15
N THR A 58 3.57 -7.54 2.06
CA THR A 58 4.67 -6.76 1.47
C THR A 58 5.18 -5.66 2.40
N LEU A 59 4.30 -4.98 3.14
CA LEU A 59 4.68 -3.93 4.10
C LEU A 59 5.23 -4.50 5.42
N ASN A 60 4.82 -5.70 5.80
CA ASN A 60 5.32 -6.35 7.01
C ASN A 60 6.73 -6.92 6.85
N GLU A 61 7.16 -7.26 5.63
CA GLU A 61 8.51 -7.76 5.40
C GLU A 61 9.61 -6.78 5.89
N PRO A 62 9.69 -5.53 5.41
CA PRO A 62 10.71 -4.60 5.88
C PRO A 62 10.57 -4.25 7.36
N PHE A 63 9.36 -4.34 7.93
CA PHE A 63 9.17 -4.21 9.38
C PHE A 63 9.91 -5.33 10.14
N LEU A 64 9.71 -6.58 9.73
CA LEU A 64 10.37 -7.74 10.36
C LEU A 64 11.88 -7.69 10.17
N LEU A 65 12.36 -7.30 8.99
CA LEU A 65 13.78 -7.13 8.71
C LEU A 65 14.40 -6.04 9.60
N SER A 66 13.75 -4.88 9.72
CA SER A 66 14.21 -3.80 10.59
C SER A 66 14.26 -4.23 12.05
N LYS A 67 13.23 -4.93 12.52
CA LYS A 67 13.14 -5.40 13.90
C LYS A 67 14.22 -6.45 14.21
N ALA A 68 14.34 -7.46 13.35
CA ALA A 68 15.32 -8.53 13.54
C ALA A 68 16.76 -7.99 13.52
N LEU A 69 17.10 -7.21 12.50
CA LEU A 69 18.43 -6.64 12.34
C LEU A 69 18.77 -5.64 13.46
N GLY A 70 17.86 -4.71 13.75
CA GLY A 70 18.05 -3.72 14.80
C GLY A 70 18.21 -4.34 16.18
N THR A 71 17.39 -5.35 16.53
CA THR A 71 17.50 -6.08 17.79
C THR A 71 18.83 -6.83 17.89
N SER A 72 19.26 -7.50 16.80
CA SER A 72 20.53 -8.23 16.79
C SER A 72 21.74 -7.30 16.98
N ILE A 73 21.73 -6.15 16.30
CA ILE A 73 22.79 -5.15 16.44
C ILE A 73 22.81 -4.56 17.84
N GLN A 74 21.63 -4.21 18.36
CA GLN A 74 21.53 -3.68 19.72
C GLN A 74 22.03 -4.66 20.78
N GLN A 75 21.75 -5.96 20.62
CA GLN A 75 22.27 -6.98 21.52
C GLN A 75 23.79 -7.01 21.50
N VAL A 76 24.44 -6.95 20.32
CA VAL A 76 25.89 -6.90 20.22
C VAL A 76 26.46 -5.66 20.91
N ILE A 77 25.84 -4.50 20.74
CA ILE A 77 26.27 -3.26 21.41
C ILE A 77 26.09 -3.36 22.92
N ASN A 78 25.00 -3.93 23.41
CA ASN A 78 24.77 -4.12 24.85
C ASN A 78 25.81 -5.03 25.47
N ASP A 79 26.18 -6.12 24.76
CA ASP A 79 27.12 -7.12 25.28
C ASP A 79 28.58 -6.65 25.20
N ASN A 80 28.97 -5.95 24.12
CA ASN A 80 30.36 -5.64 23.84
C ASN A 80 30.69 -4.12 23.87
N GLY A 81 29.70 -3.26 24.02
CA GLY A 81 29.87 -1.79 23.99
C GLY A 81 29.89 -1.21 22.58
N ASN A 82 30.26 -2.00 21.58
CA ASN A 82 30.32 -1.58 20.19
C ASN A 82 30.18 -2.78 19.25
N ILE A 83 29.98 -2.49 17.96
CA ILE A 83 29.96 -3.46 16.87
C ILE A 83 31.01 -3.09 15.82
N ASP A 84 31.72 -4.08 15.27
CA ASP A 84 32.63 -3.85 14.17
C ASP A 84 31.87 -3.39 12.92
N ILE A 85 32.38 -2.32 12.28
CA ILE A 85 31.71 -1.70 11.13
C ILE A 85 31.53 -2.68 9.96
N ASN A 86 32.50 -3.57 9.71
CA ASN A 86 32.40 -4.56 8.65
C ASN A 86 31.32 -5.62 8.96
N VAL A 87 31.17 -5.98 10.25
CA VAL A 87 30.10 -6.88 10.71
C VAL A 87 28.74 -6.21 10.52
N LEU A 88 28.61 -4.96 10.93
CA LEU A 88 27.39 -4.16 10.77
C LEU A 88 26.98 -4.06 9.30
N GLU A 89 27.90 -3.70 8.42
CA GLU A 89 27.65 -3.62 6.97
C GLU A 89 27.26 -4.96 6.36
N ASN A 90 28.00 -6.03 6.69
CA ASN A 90 27.71 -7.36 6.16
C ASN A 90 26.34 -7.89 6.62
N LEU A 91 25.96 -7.68 7.88
CA LEU A 91 24.63 -8.03 8.39
C LEU A 91 23.56 -7.28 7.63
N THR A 92 23.74 -5.98 7.43
CA THR A 92 22.76 -5.14 6.72
C THR A 92 22.60 -5.57 5.26
N LYS A 93 23.71 -5.80 4.55
CA LYS A 93 23.71 -6.28 3.15
C LYS A 93 23.02 -7.64 3.03
N LYS A 94 23.37 -8.61 3.88
CA LYS A 94 22.77 -9.94 3.85
C LYS A 94 21.28 -9.92 4.19
N THR A 95 20.88 -9.06 5.12
CA THR A 95 19.45 -8.89 5.45
C THR A 95 18.69 -8.29 4.29
N LEU A 96 19.25 -7.30 3.59
CA LEU A 96 18.65 -6.75 2.37
C LEU A 96 18.55 -7.79 1.26
N ASP A 97 19.64 -8.56 1.03
CA ASP A 97 19.74 -9.60 0.00
C ASP A 97 18.70 -10.75 0.21
N SER A 98 18.29 -10.97 1.45
CA SER A 98 17.26 -11.96 1.78
C SER A 98 15.82 -11.46 1.58
N SER A 99 15.64 -10.19 1.23
CA SER A 99 14.32 -9.58 1.05
C SER A 99 13.70 -9.91 -0.31
N MET A 100 12.39 -10.12 -0.32
CA MET A 100 11.61 -10.34 -1.56
C MET A 100 11.13 -9.03 -2.19
N HIS A 101 10.98 -7.97 -1.38
CA HIS A 101 10.28 -6.75 -1.81
C HIS A 101 11.06 -5.46 -1.50
N THR A 102 12.04 -5.52 -0.60
CA THR A 102 12.76 -4.33 -0.13
C THR A 102 13.92 -3.99 -1.06
N THR A 103 13.97 -2.75 -1.55
CA THR A 103 14.95 -2.30 -2.53
C THR A 103 16.15 -1.59 -1.93
N TYR A 104 15.99 -1.02 -0.73
CA TYR A 104 17.08 -0.29 -0.09
C TYR A 104 17.17 -0.61 1.40
N ALA A 105 18.43 -0.65 1.91
CA ALA A 105 18.73 -0.59 3.32
C ALA A 105 19.58 0.64 3.62
N PHE A 106 19.44 1.22 4.81
CA PHE A 106 20.25 2.35 5.21
C PHE A 106 20.76 2.20 6.65
N LEU A 107 21.96 2.73 6.86
CA LEU A 107 22.62 2.87 8.16
C LEU A 107 22.87 4.35 8.41
N TYR A 108 22.42 4.87 9.53
CA TYR A 108 22.75 6.19 10.03
C TYR A 108 23.19 6.07 11.47
N ILE A 109 24.49 6.20 11.75
CA ILE A 109 25.05 6.16 13.12
C ILE A 109 25.62 7.54 13.43
N LYS A 110 25.02 8.19 14.41
CA LYS A 110 25.38 9.51 14.92
C LYS A 110 26.46 9.42 16.03
N ASP A 111 26.29 8.47 16.92
CA ASP A 111 27.27 8.20 17.98
C ASP A 111 28.24 7.11 17.53
N LEU A 112 29.41 7.55 17.04
CA LEU A 112 30.46 6.63 16.55
C LEU A 112 31.12 5.80 17.65
N SER A 113 30.84 6.04 18.95
CA SER A 113 31.35 5.23 20.04
C SER A 113 30.80 3.79 20.01
N VAL A 114 29.62 3.59 19.43
CA VAL A 114 29.02 2.26 19.23
C VAL A 114 29.66 1.45 18.09
N LEU A 115 30.65 2.02 17.38
CA LEU A 115 31.38 1.35 16.30
C LEU A 115 32.81 1.05 16.68
N SER A 116 33.32 -0.07 16.22
CA SER A 116 34.75 -0.44 16.23
C SER A 116 35.25 -0.76 14.83
N GLY A 117 36.56 -0.95 14.68
CA GLY A 117 37.20 -1.19 13.37
C GLY A 117 37.63 0.09 12.65
N ASN A 118 37.91 -0.02 11.34
CA ASN A 118 38.40 1.12 10.52
C ASN A 118 37.24 2.04 10.13
N LYS A 119 37.11 3.17 10.85
CA LYS A 119 36.05 4.18 10.68
C LYS A 119 36.36 5.21 9.59
N ASP A 120 37.61 5.26 9.05
CA ASP A 120 38.05 6.37 8.21
C ASP A 120 37.47 6.38 6.80
N LYS A 121 36.98 5.22 6.33
CA LYS A 121 36.42 5.07 4.99
C LYS A 121 35.03 5.64 4.80
N ASP A 122 34.20 5.57 5.84
CA ASP A 122 32.75 5.73 5.70
C ASP A 122 32.16 6.83 6.61
N THR A 123 32.99 7.40 7.49
CA THR A 123 32.56 8.48 8.38
C THR A 123 32.87 9.83 7.79
N GLN A 124 31.83 10.49 7.29
CA GLN A 124 31.93 11.88 6.88
C GLN A 124 31.10 12.76 7.83
N ASN A 125 31.65 13.93 8.19
CA ASN A 125 30.99 14.88 9.10
C ASN A 125 30.65 14.31 10.51
N GLY A 126 31.41 13.34 11.01
CA GLY A 126 31.23 12.79 12.35
C GLY A 126 30.06 11.81 12.52
N ASN A 127 29.54 11.28 11.44
CA ASN A 127 28.54 10.20 11.46
C ASN A 127 28.82 9.18 10.35
N LEU A 128 28.32 7.96 10.50
CA LEU A 128 28.27 6.95 9.45
C LEU A 128 26.93 7.07 8.72
N SER A 129 26.97 7.18 7.39
CA SER A 129 25.80 7.31 6.54
C SER A 129 25.97 6.48 5.27
N ILE A 130 25.31 5.32 5.21
CA ILE A 130 25.42 4.39 4.08
C ILE A 130 24.02 3.96 3.63
N VAL A 131 23.82 3.91 2.32
CA VAL A 131 22.65 3.30 1.66
C VAL A 131 23.12 2.14 0.80
N TYR A 132 22.45 1.02 0.90
CA TYR A 132 22.58 -0.13 0.02
C TYR A 132 21.35 -0.22 -0.88
N ASN A 133 21.57 -0.55 -2.14
CA ASN A 133 20.52 -0.80 -3.10
C ASN A 133 20.59 -2.25 -3.58
N ASP A 134 19.49 -2.93 -3.51
CA ASP A 134 19.24 -4.18 -4.22
C ASP A 134 18.44 -3.87 -5.49
N SER A 135 19.04 -4.11 -6.65
CA SER A 135 18.39 -3.88 -7.94
C SER A 135 17.46 -5.02 -8.35
N THR A 136 17.54 -6.16 -7.67
CA THR A 136 16.82 -7.41 -7.99
C THR A 136 16.32 -8.12 -6.75
N PRO A 137 15.45 -7.50 -5.93
CA PRO A 137 14.91 -8.13 -4.73
C PRO A 137 14.36 -9.54 -5.01
N GLY A 138 14.66 -10.48 -4.11
CA GLY A 138 14.29 -11.90 -4.29
C GLY A 138 15.25 -12.73 -5.13
N ILE A 139 16.36 -12.16 -5.59
CA ILE A 139 17.44 -12.86 -6.29
C ILE A 139 18.74 -12.56 -5.58
N ASP A 140 19.44 -13.58 -5.11
CA ASP A 140 20.69 -13.44 -4.38
C ASP A 140 21.74 -12.61 -5.14
N GLY A 141 22.33 -11.64 -4.46
CA GLY A 141 23.37 -10.76 -4.97
C GLY A 141 22.86 -9.49 -5.65
N GLY A 142 23.78 -8.74 -6.26
CA GLY A 142 23.44 -7.48 -6.97
C GLY A 142 23.41 -6.23 -6.10
N ILE A 143 23.70 -6.34 -4.80
CA ILE A 143 23.70 -5.21 -3.88
C ILE A 143 24.80 -4.22 -4.21
N LYS A 144 24.42 -2.97 -4.39
CA LYS A 144 25.30 -1.83 -4.61
C LYS A 144 25.35 -0.97 -3.35
N THR A 145 26.54 -0.46 -3.03
CA THR A 145 26.75 0.47 -1.93
C THR A 145 26.78 1.90 -2.47
N PHE A 146 25.99 2.77 -1.86
CA PHE A 146 26.04 4.21 -2.10
C PHE A 146 26.50 4.88 -0.82
N ILE A 147 27.63 5.60 -0.88
CA ILE A 147 28.09 6.44 0.21
C ILE A 147 27.47 7.82 -0.01
N GLN A 148 26.56 8.23 0.86
CA GLN A 148 25.97 9.56 0.78
C GLN A 148 26.80 10.57 1.56
N ASN A 149 27.51 11.44 0.85
CA ASN A 149 28.38 12.46 1.41
C ASN A 149 27.63 13.65 2.02
N LYS A 150 26.33 13.77 1.85
CA LYS A 150 25.54 14.92 2.32
C LYS A 150 24.13 14.52 2.72
N ASN A 151 23.81 14.75 4.00
CA ASN A 151 22.44 14.94 4.47
C ASN A 151 21.50 13.71 4.43
N MET A 152 21.97 12.50 4.70
CA MET A 152 21.08 11.34 4.87
C MET A 152 19.97 11.63 5.90
N TYR A 153 20.29 12.37 6.94
CA TYR A 153 19.32 12.83 7.94
C TYR A 153 18.11 13.55 7.33
N ASN A 154 18.33 14.37 6.29
CA ASN A 154 17.27 15.09 5.59
C ASN A 154 16.69 14.29 4.41
N SER A 155 17.48 13.43 3.78
CA SER A 155 17.04 12.61 2.64
C SER A 155 16.17 11.43 3.07
N ILE A 156 16.32 10.97 4.32
CA ILE A 156 15.55 9.86 4.90
C ILE A 156 14.75 10.37 6.10
N PRO A 157 13.55 10.94 5.89
CA PRO A 157 12.80 11.64 6.94
C PRO A 157 12.44 10.79 8.16
N VAL A 158 12.42 9.47 8.05
CA VAL A 158 12.16 8.58 9.18
C VAL A 158 13.26 8.67 10.25
N ILE A 159 14.50 9.04 9.87
CA ILE A 159 15.61 9.19 10.82
C ILE A 159 15.29 10.30 11.83
N SER A 160 14.94 11.49 11.33
CA SER A 160 14.57 12.61 12.21
C SER A 160 13.28 12.34 13.00
N LYS A 161 12.32 11.63 12.38
CA LYS A 161 11.09 11.22 13.07
C LYS A 161 11.40 10.30 14.26
N ILE A 162 12.30 9.33 14.07
CA ILE A 162 12.73 8.42 15.15
C ILE A 162 13.47 9.20 16.24
N GLU A 163 14.51 9.95 15.88
CA GLU A 163 15.33 10.71 16.84
C GLU A 163 14.50 11.64 17.74
N ASN A 164 13.50 12.33 17.14
CA ASN A 164 12.65 13.27 17.87
C ASN A 164 11.61 12.61 18.77
N ASN A 165 11.24 11.34 18.52
CA ASN A 165 10.18 10.66 19.25
C ASN A 165 10.66 9.45 20.06
N VAL A 166 11.96 9.13 20.02
CA VAL A 166 12.49 7.98 20.75
C VAL A 166 12.56 8.28 22.24
N HIS A 167 12.11 7.32 23.03
CA HIS A 167 12.30 7.30 24.47
C HIS A 167 13.43 6.33 24.82
N ASN A 168 14.17 6.62 25.91
CA ASN A 168 15.36 5.87 26.33
C ASN A 168 15.19 4.36 26.18
N GLY A 169 15.97 3.76 25.27
CA GLY A 169 16.05 2.32 25.07
C GLY A 169 14.86 1.66 24.38
N GLU A 170 13.82 2.40 23.98
CA GLU A 170 12.66 1.82 23.29
C GLU A 170 13.00 1.41 21.86
N GLN A 171 13.08 0.11 21.62
CA GLN A 171 13.34 -0.49 20.30
C GLN A 171 12.03 -0.70 19.53
N LYS A 172 11.53 0.38 18.91
CA LYS A 172 10.30 0.35 18.11
C LYS A 172 10.58 0.68 16.65
N VAL A 173 10.07 -0.17 15.75
CA VAL A 173 10.09 0.13 14.33
C VAL A 173 9.09 1.26 14.00
N THR A 174 9.57 2.28 13.33
CA THR A 174 8.76 3.45 12.95
C THR A 174 8.69 3.55 11.44
N PHE A 175 7.47 3.70 10.90
CA PHE A 175 7.23 4.03 9.50
C PHE A 175 7.33 5.54 9.25
N GLY A 176 7.99 5.92 8.16
CA GLY A 176 7.88 7.25 7.56
C GLY A 176 6.58 7.40 6.77
N SER A 177 6.33 8.60 6.28
CA SER A 177 5.26 8.84 5.30
C SER A 177 5.74 8.49 3.88
N VAL A 178 4.79 8.17 3.02
CA VAL A 178 5.06 7.98 1.58
C VAL A 178 5.52 9.30 0.98
N LYS A 179 6.66 9.27 0.29
CA LYS A 179 7.29 10.45 -0.33
C LYS A 179 8.04 10.09 -1.60
N ARG A 180 8.38 11.10 -2.38
CA ARG A 180 9.42 11.00 -3.39
C ARG A 180 10.77 11.03 -2.68
N LEU A 181 11.56 10.01 -2.91
CA LEU A 181 12.88 9.79 -2.31
C LEU A 181 13.92 9.76 -3.42
N ASP A 182 15.12 10.24 -3.13
CA ASP A 182 16.29 10.15 -4.02
C ASP A 182 17.53 9.84 -3.19
N TYR A 183 18.14 8.70 -3.46
CA TYR A 183 19.37 8.26 -2.79
C TYR A 183 20.61 8.41 -3.70
N GLY A 184 20.50 9.21 -4.78
CA GLY A 184 21.58 9.48 -5.72
C GLY A 184 21.55 8.62 -6.99
N ASN A 185 20.51 7.82 -7.18
CA ASN A 185 20.28 7.00 -8.37
C ASN A 185 18.97 7.30 -9.10
N GLY A 186 18.36 8.44 -8.78
CA GLY A 186 17.08 8.90 -9.34
C GLY A 186 15.94 8.90 -8.33
N GLU A 187 14.93 9.71 -8.62
CA GLU A 187 13.74 9.84 -7.79
C GLU A 187 12.84 8.60 -7.91
N PHE A 188 12.36 8.11 -6.79
CA PHE A 188 11.34 7.06 -6.72
C PHE A 188 10.29 7.39 -5.66
N LEU A 189 9.08 6.87 -5.83
CA LEU A 189 8.04 6.93 -4.80
C LEU A 189 8.29 5.78 -3.83
N GLY A 190 8.47 6.10 -2.56
CA GLY A 190 8.81 5.09 -1.57
C GLY A 190 8.31 5.41 -0.16
N ILE A 191 8.46 4.41 0.68
CA ILE A 191 8.27 4.51 2.12
C ILE A 191 9.52 3.99 2.81
N ASN A 192 9.99 4.70 3.81
CA ASN A 192 11.08 4.22 4.66
C ASN A 192 10.58 3.91 6.06
N LEU A 193 11.25 2.98 6.70
CA LEU A 193 11.01 2.59 8.07
C LEU A 193 12.34 2.23 8.71
N GLY A 194 12.42 2.36 10.01
CA GLY A 194 13.66 2.10 10.72
C GLY A 194 13.44 1.85 12.20
N MET A 195 14.50 1.39 12.82
CA MET A 195 14.60 1.08 14.24
C MET A 195 15.75 1.87 14.85
N PRO A 196 15.57 2.50 16.02
CA PRO A 196 16.64 3.19 16.71
C PRO A 196 17.70 2.23 17.24
N ILE A 197 18.94 2.70 17.27
CA ILE A 197 20.07 2.07 17.92
C ILE A 197 20.53 2.97 19.07
N PHE A 198 20.84 2.37 20.21
CA PHE A 198 21.26 3.06 21.43
C PHE A 198 22.66 2.63 21.82
N ASN A 199 23.39 3.52 22.48
CA ASN A 199 24.64 3.17 23.16
C ASN A 199 24.35 2.43 24.48
N GLN A 200 25.37 1.95 25.18
CA GLN A 200 25.23 1.25 26.47
C GLN A 200 24.60 2.09 27.60
N LYS A 201 24.57 3.42 27.44
CA LYS A 201 23.91 4.33 28.38
C LYS A 201 22.44 4.52 28.13
N GLY A 202 21.93 3.98 26.99
CA GLY A 202 20.56 4.17 26.52
C GLY A 202 20.35 5.46 25.73
N ASP A 203 21.42 6.20 25.38
CA ASP A 203 21.31 7.37 24.54
C ASP A 203 21.18 6.96 23.06
N PHE A 204 20.43 7.75 22.29
CA PHE A 204 20.24 7.52 20.85
C PHE A 204 21.59 7.57 20.11
N ALA A 205 21.93 6.48 19.47
CA ALA A 205 23.17 6.34 18.71
C ALA A 205 22.97 6.37 17.19
N GLY A 206 21.79 6.03 16.69
CA GLY A 206 21.53 6.01 15.27
C GLY A 206 20.22 5.30 14.88
N VAL A 207 20.09 5.06 13.59
CA VAL A 207 18.95 4.32 12.99
C VAL A 207 19.47 3.34 11.97
N ILE A 208 18.92 2.15 11.99
CA ILE A 208 19.02 1.18 10.91
C ILE A 208 17.63 0.97 10.30
N GLY A 209 17.54 0.88 8.99
CA GLY A 209 16.24 0.72 8.38
C GLY A 209 16.28 0.32 6.92
N PHE A 210 15.09 0.25 6.36
CA PHE A 210 14.84 -0.17 4.99
C PHE A 210 13.92 0.82 4.28
N SER A 211 14.00 0.84 2.96
CA SER A 211 13.07 1.60 2.12
C SER A 211 12.49 0.70 1.05
N LEU A 212 11.18 0.82 0.90
CA LEU A 212 10.39 0.12 -0.09
C LEU A 212 10.11 1.05 -1.26
N GLU A 213 10.45 0.64 -2.46
CA GLU A 213 10.02 1.31 -3.67
C GLU A 213 8.61 0.82 -4.04
N LEU A 214 7.66 1.74 -4.18
CA LEU A 214 6.26 1.40 -4.39
C LEU A 214 5.93 0.97 -5.83
N SER A 215 6.88 1.07 -6.75
CA SER A 215 6.68 0.71 -8.17
C SER A 215 6.30 -0.76 -8.37
N GLN A 216 6.90 -1.68 -7.61
CA GLN A 216 6.60 -3.11 -7.66
C GLN A 216 5.20 -3.39 -7.12
N MET A 217 4.85 -2.79 -5.98
CA MET A 217 3.50 -2.90 -5.41
C MET A 217 2.46 -2.33 -6.36
N SER A 218 2.75 -1.18 -6.99
CA SER A 218 1.88 -0.56 -7.98
C SER A 218 1.64 -1.48 -9.18
N LYS A 219 2.68 -2.08 -9.74
CA LYS A 219 2.56 -3.04 -10.85
C LYS A 219 1.66 -4.22 -10.48
N ALA A 220 1.84 -4.78 -9.29
CA ALA A 220 1.04 -5.91 -8.83
C ALA A 220 -0.43 -5.51 -8.57
N LEU A 221 -0.68 -4.34 -7.96
CA LEU A 221 -2.04 -3.89 -7.67
C LEU A 221 -2.79 -3.44 -8.92
N LEU A 222 -2.11 -2.79 -9.86
CA LEU A 222 -2.71 -2.19 -11.07
C LEU A 222 -2.67 -3.13 -12.30
N ASP A 223 -2.30 -4.40 -12.14
CA ASP A 223 -2.28 -5.37 -13.23
C ASP A 223 -3.69 -5.54 -13.84
N PRO A 224 -3.91 -5.19 -15.13
CA PRO A 224 -5.22 -5.29 -15.75
C PRO A 224 -5.77 -6.72 -15.83
N SER A 225 -4.90 -7.74 -15.78
CA SER A 225 -5.32 -9.15 -15.79
C SER A 225 -6.11 -9.55 -14.52
N LEU A 226 -6.06 -8.72 -13.48
CA LEU A 226 -6.80 -8.92 -12.24
C LEU A 226 -8.19 -8.27 -12.23
N ASN A 227 -8.58 -7.58 -13.31
CA ASN A 227 -9.91 -6.98 -13.44
C ASN A 227 -10.97 -8.08 -13.60
N PHE A 228 -12.05 -8.00 -12.83
CA PHE A 228 -13.25 -8.82 -13.02
C PHE A 228 -14.18 -8.19 -14.06
N HIS A 229 -14.21 -6.86 -14.07
CA HIS A 229 -15.01 -6.05 -15.00
C HIS A 229 -14.17 -4.97 -15.66
N GLU A 230 -14.60 -4.51 -16.81
CA GLU A 230 -14.00 -3.38 -17.51
C GLU A 230 -14.11 -2.11 -16.64
N GLY A 231 -12.97 -1.44 -16.40
CA GLY A 231 -12.93 -0.22 -15.61
C GLY A 231 -12.81 -0.42 -14.10
N ASP A 232 -12.56 -1.66 -13.64
CA ASP A 232 -12.20 -1.91 -12.24
C ASP A 232 -10.96 -1.11 -11.85
N GLN A 233 -11.01 -0.46 -10.68
CA GLN A 233 -9.86 0.25 -10.12
C GLN A 233 -9.50 -0.33 -8.75
N ARG A 234 -8.21 -0.35 -8.47
CA ARG A 234 -7.63 -0.81 -7.19
C ARG A 234 -6.65 0.23 -6.71
N LEU A 235 -6.91 0.79 -5.56
CA LEU A 235 -6.24 1.95 -5.05
C LEU A 235 -5.73 1.65 -3.63
N LEU A 236 -4.52 2.11 -3.31
CA LEU A 236 -3.99 2.07 -1.94
C LEU A 236 -4.01 3.49 -1.37
N LEU A 237 -4.57 3.62 -0.18
CA LEU A 237 -4.65 4.89 0.56
C LEU A 237 -3.91 4.76 1.89
N ALA A 238 -3.24 5.85 2.29
CA ALA A 238 -2.74 6.03 3.65
C ALA A 238 -3.90 6.34 4.62
N ASP A 239 -3.62 6.33 5.91
CA ASP A 239 -4.57 6.56 7.01
C ASP A 239 -5.25 7.95 6.98
N ASP A 240 -4.66 8.91 6.29
CA ASP A 240 -5.22 10.26 6.11
C ASP A 240 -6.01 10.42 4.79
N GLY A 241 -6.20 9.33 4.04
CA GLY A 241 -6.89 9.31 2.75
C GLY A 241 -6.04 9.78 1.56
N THR A 242 -4.71 9.86 1.72
CA THR A 242 -3.79 10.18 0.62
C THR A 242 -3.61 8.96 -0.29
N PHE A 243 -3.71 9.15 -1.60
CA PHE A 243 -3.43 8.10 -2.58
C PHE A 243 -1.94 7.75 -2.60
N VAL A 244 -1.66 6.49 -2.39
CA VAL A 244 -0.31 5.91 -2.46
C VAL A 244 -0.12 5.16 -3.77
N ILE A 245 -1.13 4.41 -4.20
CA ILE A 245 -1.19 3.75 -5.50
C ILE A 245 -2.48 4.16 -6.19
N HIS A 246 -2.36 4.64 -7.42
CA HIS A 246 -3.47 5.07 -8.27
C HIS A 246 -3.08 4.92 -9.74
N GLU A 247 -4.04 4.55 -10.61
CA GLU A 247 -3.82 4.43 -12.07
C GLU A 247 -3.41 5.76 -12.70
N ASN A 248 -3.98 6.87 -12.24
CA ASN A 248 -3.57 8.20 -12.66
C ASN A 248 -2.40 8.70 -11.80
N PRO A 249 -1.18 8.87 -12.37
CA PRO A 249 -0.03 9.34 -11.61
C PRO A 249 -0.21 10.72 -10.97
N LYS A 250 -1.12 11.55 -11.51
CA LYS A 250 -1.41 12.88 -10.95
C LYS A 250 -2.19 12.84 -9.62
N ALA A 251 -2.89 11.74 -9.36
CA ALA A 251 -3.61 11.54 -8.11
C ALA A 251 -2.68 11.14 -6.96
N ILE A 252 -1.53 10.54 -7.27
CA ILE A 252 -0.59 10.06 -6.25
C ILE A 252 -0.10 11.22 -5.39
N LEU A 253 -0.11 11.02 -4.07
CA LEU A 253 0.16 11.99 -3.01
C LEU A 253 -0.90 13.09 -2.85
N GLN A 254 -2.03 13.02 -3.56
CA GLN A 254 -3.20 13.86 -3.28
C GLN A 254 -4.17 13.14 -2.33
N LYS A 255 -4.95 13.87 -1.56
CA LYS A 255 -6.04 13.32 -0.76
C LYS A 255 -7.23 12.98 -1.65
N ILE A 256 -7.93 11.90 -1.31
CA ILE A 256 -9.09 11.44 -2.09
C ILE A 256 -10.17 12.52 -2.24
N ASN A 257 -10.41 13.34 -1.22
CA ASN A 257 -11.39 14.43 -1.27
C ASN A 257 -10.92 15.67 -2.06
N GLU A 258 -9.62 15.83 -2.27
CA GLU A 258 -9.04 16.87 -3.13
C GLU A 258 -9.08 16.46 -4.60
N TYR A 259 -8.93 15.16 -4.87
CA TYR A 259 -8.97 14.60 -6.21
C TYR A 259 -10.41 14.31 -6.70
N ASN A 260 -11.28 13.87 -5.79
CA ASN A 260 -12.68 13.55 -6.07
C ASN A 260 -13.60 14.31 -5.13
N HIS A 261 -14.26 15.35 -5.64
CA HIS A 261 -15.14 16.23 -4.87
C HIS A 261 -16.57 15.68 -4.67
N SER A 262 -16.83 14.42 -5.06
CA SER A 262 -18.15 13.81 -4.88
C SER A 262 -18.48 13.62 -3.40
N PRO A 263 -19.74 13.87 -2.98
CA PRO A 263 -20.20 13.56 -1.63
C PRO A 263 -20.03 12.10 -1.23
N SER A 264 -19.95 11.17 -2.20
CA SER A 264 -19.74 9.74 -1.97
C SER A 264 -18.35 9.40 -1.40
N VAL A 265 -17.41 10.35 -1.39
CA VAL A 265 -16.08 10.21 -0.77
C VAL A 265 -16.15 10.27 0.77
N ALA A 266 -17.10 11.00 1.34
CA ALA A 266 -17.19 11.20 2.78
C ALA A 266 -17.32 9.87 3.57
N PRO A 267 -18.16 8.88 3.18
CA PRO A 267 -18.18 7.57 3.83
C PRO A 267 -16.87 6.81 3.76
N ILE A 268 -16.11 6.96 2.66
CA ILE A 268 -14.78 6.34 2.50
C ILE A 268 -13.81 6.91 3.52
N LEU A 269 -13.73 8.24 3.63
CA LEU A 269 -12.85 8.90 4.61
C LEU A 269 -13.23 8.54 6.06
N SER A 270 -14.52 8.44 6.37
CA SER A 270 -14.98 7.97 7.69
C SER A 270 -14.51 6.55 7.96
N ALA A 271 -14.66 5.64 6.99
CA ALA A 271 -14.23 4.26 7.12
C ALA A 271 -12.72 4.13 7.31
N ILE A 272 -11.92 4.87 6.55
CA ILE A 272 -10.46 4.93 6.69
C ILE A 272 -10.08 5.40 8.10
N LYS A 273 -10.67 6.50 8.56
CA LYS A 273 -10.39 7.07 9.89
C LYS A 273 -10.80 6.14 11.04
N GLU A 274 -11.89 5.42 10.87
CA GLU A 274 -12.43 4.47 11.85
C GLU A 274 -11.85 3.07 11.73
N HIS A 275 -10.99 2.82 10.74
CA HIS A 275 -10.38 1.51 10.43
C HIS A 275 -11.41 0.39 10.27
N ARG A 276 -12.48 0.66 9.54
CA ARG A 276 -13.54 -0.30 9.27
C ARG A 276 -13.70 -0.55 7.79
N ASP A 277 -14.15 -1.75 7.47
CA ASP A 277 -14.52 -2.14 6.12
C ASP A 277 -15.92 -1.61 5.80
N ILE A 278 -16.12 -1.12 4.58
CA ILE A 278 -17.44 -0.72 4.07
C ILE A 278 -17.60 -1.10 2.61
N LEU A 279 -18.87 -1.33 2.24
CA LEU A 279 -19.32 -1.45 0.86
C LEU A 279 -20.23 -0.26 0.54
N ILE A 280 -20.04 0.37 -0.62
CA ILE A 280 -20.80 1.53 -1.10
C ILE A 280 -21.37 1.20 -2.46
N ASN A 281 -22.71 1.21 -2.57
CA ASN A 281 -23.40 0.86 -3.81
C ASN A 281 -23.48 1.99 -4.83
N ASN A 282 -23.27 3.23 -4.41
CA ASN A 282 -23.33 4.41 -5.29
C ASN A 282 -22.11 5.32 -5.01
N PHE A 283 -20.95 4.86 -5.39
CA PHE A 283 -19.74 5.68 -5.40
C PHE A 283 -19.61 6.38 -6.74
N TYR A 284 -19.41 7.68 -6.72
CA TYR A 284 -19.15 8.46 -7.92
C TYR A 284 -17.65 8.69 -8.04
N THR A 285 -17.05 8.16 -9.11
CA THR A 285 -15.62 8.36 -9.42
C THR A 285 -15.34 9.81 -9.77
N SER A 286 -14.09 10.22 -9.80
CA SER A 286 -13.67 11.56 -10.27
C SER A 286 -14.05 11.85 -11.73
N THR A 287 -14.31 10.80 -12.52
CA THR A 287 -14.80 10.91 -13.91
C THR A 287 -16.32 10.94 -14.01
N GLY A 288 -17.04 10.90 -12.89
CA GLY A 288 -18.50 10.94 -12.82
C GLY A 288 -19.19 9.59 -13.06
N LEU A 289 -18.44 8.48 -13.15
CA LEU A 289 -19.04 7.15 -13.27
C LEU A 289 -19.61 6.68 -11.93
N THR A 290 -20.82 6.12 -11.98
CA THR A 290 -21.40 5.44 -10.80
C THR A 290 -20.83 4.04 -10.69
N SER A 291 -20.31 3.71 -9.52
CA SER A 291 -19.61 2.46 -9.26
C SER A 291 -20.06 1.82 -7.94
N TYR A 292 -19.87 0.53 -7.82
CA TYR A 292 -19.72 -0.13 -6.52
C TYR A 292 -18.33 0.14 -6.00
N ALA A 293 -18.18 0.31 -4.69
CA ALA A 293 -16.89 0.51 -4.05
C ALA A 293 -16.79 -0.30 -2.76
N SER A 294 -15.67 -0.97 -2.56
CA SER A 294 -15.33 -1.65 -1.30
C SER A 294 -14.07 -1.01 -0.73
N VAL A 295 -14.11 -0.67 0.55
CA VAL A 295 -12.95 -0.22 1.32
C VAL A 295 -12.65 -1.29 2.36
N SER A 296 -11.41 -1.75 2.40
CA SER A 296 -10.90 -2.63 3.44
C SER A 296 -9.64 -2.04 4.06
N SER A 297 -9.69 -1.85 5.38
CA SER A 297 -8.61 -1.25 6.17
C SER A 297 -7.72 -2.33 6.80
N PHE A 298 -6.44 -2.04 6.92
CA PHE A 298 -5.49 -2.94 7.56
C PHE A 298 -4.37 -2.18 8.26
N SER A 299 -3.71 -2.84 9.20
CA SER A 299 -2.52 -2.35 9.89
C SER A 299 -1.33 -3.23 9.59
N THR A 300 -0.14 -2.65 9.60
CA THR A 300 1.12 -3.40 9.66
C THR A 300 1.36 -3.92 11.08
N LEU A 301 2.34 -4.79 11.24
CA LEU A 301 2.68 -5.39 12.54
C LEU A 301 2.84 -4.33 13.63
N GLU A 302 2.40 -4.67 14.84
CA GLU A 302 2.40 -3.81 16.03
C GLU A 302 1.63 -2.49 15.85
N ASP A 303 0.65 -2.48 14.90
CA ASP A 303 -0.12 -1.28 14.52
C ASP A 303 0.79 -0.08 14.16
N SER A 304 1.95 -0.39 13.56
CA SER A 304 3.00 0.59 13.29
C SER A 304 2.68 1.52 12.12
N SER A 305 1.76 1.12 11.23
CA SER A 305 1.21 1.94 10.16
C SER A 305 -0.15 1.42 9.72
N ARG A 306 -1.03 2.30 9.23
CA ARG A 306 -2.41 1.99 8.84
C ARG A 306 -2.67 2.38 7.41
N TRP A 307 -3.44 1.55 6.72
CA TRP A 307 -3.68 1.63 5.28
C TRP A 307 -5.08 1.18 4.93
N SER A 308 -5.54 1.54 3.74
CA SER A 308 -6.82 1.04 3.21
C SER A 308 -6.70 0.73 1.72
N ILE A 309 -7.31 -0.36 1.30
CA ILE A 309 -7.53 -0.69 -0.10
C ILE A 309 -8.93 -0.22 -0.48
N LEU A 310 -9.03 0.54 -1.56
CA LEU A 310 -10.29 0.89 -2.21
C LEU A 310 -10.34 0.19 -3.56
N VAL A 311 -11.34 -0.68 -3.74
CA VAL A 311 -11.65 -1.33 -5.02
C VAL A 311 -12.95 -0.77 -5.53
N THR A 312 -13.01 -0.38 -6.81
CA THR A 312 -14.23 0.11 -7.45
C THR A 312 -14.53 -0.62 -8.73
N THR A 313 -15.81 -0.86 -9.01
CA THR A 313 -16.31 -1.46 -10.26
C THR A 313 -17.44 -0.60 -10.83
N PRO A 314 -17.36 -0.13 -12.09
CA PRO A 314 -18.43 0.63 -12.72
C PRO A 314 -19.73 -0.20 -12.83
N LYS A 315 -20.87 0.38 -12.44
CA LYS A 315 -22.16 -0.31 -12.50
C LYS A 315 -22.55 -0.76 -13.91
N ASN A 316 -22.28 0.07 -14.91
CA ASN A 316 -22.54 -0.25 -16.30
C ASN A 316 -21.74 -1.46 -16.78
N SER A 317 -20.52 -1.68 -16.29
CA SER A 317 -19.71 -2.84 -16.64
C SER A 317 -20.25 -4.13 -16.02
N VAL A 318 -20.76 -4.08 -14.81
CA VAL A 318 -21.41 -5.22 -14.12
C VAL A 318 -22.68 -5.64 -14.87
N LEU A 319 -23.49 -4.68 -15.33
CA LEU A 319 -24.78 -4.92 -15.99
C LEU A 319 -24.68 -5.12 -17.51
N LYS A 320 -23.49 -4.96 -18.11
CA LYS A 320 -23.26 -5.08 -19.56
C LYS A 320 -23.82 -6.36 -20.20
N PRO A 321 -23.78 -7.55 -19.54
CA PRO A 321 -24.38 -8.77 -20.10
C PRO A 321 -25.91 -8.73 -20.28
N LEU A 322 -26.62 -7.75 -19.69
CA LEU A 322 -28.07 -7.60 -19.77
C LEU A 322 -28.52 -6.71 -20.96
N TYR A 323 -27.58 -6.03 -21.61
CA TYR A 323 -27.82 -5.12 -22.72
C TYR A 323 -27.11 -5.61 -23.99
#